data_aa2b8b6a6e88f27a7662ec428d0fe5a1
#
_entry.id   aa2b8b6a6e88f27a7662ec428d0fe5a1
#
_cell.length_a   1.000
_cell.length_b   1.000
_cell.length_c   1.000
_cell.angle_alpha   90.00
_cell.angle_beta   90.00
_cell.angle_gamma   90.00
#
_symmetry.space_group_name_H-M   'P 1'
#
loop_
_entity.id
_entity.type
_entity.pdbx_description
1 polymer ?
#
loop_
_entity_poly.entity_id
_entity_poly.type
_entity_poly.pdbx_seq_one_letter_code
_entity_poly.pdbx_strand_id
1 'polypeptide(L)'
;GRPSKTFPINDNGLRVTMDPAGFSRYDGFAQWVNSIDVSAVVGLMRDYDAIATKALAQMGVGDFDIQSAVLAATTEILATPIVPSDVELMKQEANWVFMDPELEALSAVQKQLLRMGPANSAIIQQKARDLRGAVLETAVL
;
A
#
# COMPACT_ATOMS: atom_id res chain seq x y z
N GLY A 1 -10.93 -11.26 10.61
CA GLY A 1 -10.19 -12.24 11.36
C GLY A 1 -8.70 -11.97 11.27
N ARG A 2 -8.03 -11.94 12.40
CA ARG A 2 -6.57 -11.77 12.45
C ARG A 2 -5.92 -12.90 11.66
N PRO A 3 -4.95 -12.63 10.76
CA PRO A 3 -4.15 -13.70 10.21
C PRO A 3 -3.39 -14.36 11.37
N SER A 4 -3.82 -15.53 11.77
CA SER A 4 -3.21 -16.28 12.88
C SER A 4 -1.92 -16.98 12.49
N LYS A 5 -1.39 -16.70 11.30
CA LYS A 5 -0.20 -17.40 10.79
C LYS A 5 0.95 -16.42 10.68
N THR A 6 2.05 -16.79 11.33
CA THR A 6 3.36 -16.22 11.15
C THR A 6 3.67 -16.05 9.67
N PHE A 7 4.32 -14.95 9.32
CA PHE A 7 4.76 -14.68 7.96
C PHE A 7 5.67 -15.83 7.48
N PRO A 8 5.39 -16.50 6.34
CA PRO A 8 6.17 -17.64 5.90
C PRO A 8 7.56 -17.20 5.44
N ILE A 9 8.56 -17.92 5.92
CA ILE A 9 9.96 -17.71 5.59
C ILE A 9 10.53 -18.95 4.92
N ASN A 10 11.62 -18.74 4.18
CA ASN A 10 12.43 -19.78 3.59
C ASN A 10 13.84 -19.70 4.23
N ASP A 11 14.21 -20.72 5.01
CA ASP A 11 15.50 -20.80 5.67
C ASP A 11 16.32 -21.95 5.09
N ASN A 12 17.41 -21.62 4.39
CA ASN A 12 18.29 -22.62 3.79
C ASN A 12 19.58 -22.86 4.62
N GLY A 13 19.61 -22.36 5.86
CA GLY A 13 20.75 -22.48 6.75
C GLY A 13 21.82 -21.39 6.59
N LEU A 14 21.89 -20.75 5.42
CA LEU A 14 22.82 -19.65 5.12
C LEU A 14 22.12 -18.31 5.09
N ARG A 15 20.91 -18.29 4.52
CA ARG A 15 20.09 -17.09 4.36
C ARG A 15 18.66 -17.39 4.74
N VAL A 16 17.99 -16.40 5.32
CA VAL A 16 16.56 -16.43 5.54
C VAL A 16 15.93 -15.38 4.61
N THR A 17 14.95 -15.81 3.84
CA THR A 17 14.22 -14.96 2.90
C THR A 17 12.72 -15.16 3.08
N MET A 18 11.93 -14.29 2.45
CA MET A 18 10.48 -14.51 2.38
C MET A 18 10.20 -15.75 1.52
N ASP A 19 9.24 -16.56 1.96
CA ASP A 19 8.75 -17.68 1.13
C ASP A 19 7.81 -17.13 0.07
N PRO A 20 8.15 -17.26 -1.25
CA PRO A 20 7.26 -16.79 -2.32
C PRO A 20 5.87 -17.43 -2.29
N ALA A 21 5.74 -18.63 -1.75
CA ALA A 21 4.44 -19.27 -1.56
C ALA A 21 3.51 -18.47 -0.64
N GLY A 22 4.06 -17.65 0.25
CA GLY A 22 3.30 -16.77 1.11
C GLY A 22 2.69 -15.58 0.38
N PHE A 23 3.19 -15.23 -0.80
CA PHE A 23 2.67 -14.10 -1.59
C PHE A 23 1.29 -14.39 -2.17
N SER A 24 0.98 -15.66 -2.44
CA SER A 24 -0.27 -16.07 -3.08
C SER A 24 -1.51 -15.70 -2.26
N ARG A 25 -1.39 -15.59 -0.96
CA ARG A 25 -2.51 -15.17 -0.09
C ARG A 25 -2.95 -13.74 -0.34
N TYR A 26 -2.10 -12.94 -0.99
CA TYR A 26 -2.40 -11.55 -1.33
C TYR A 26 -2.88 -11.37 -2.77
N ASP A 27 -2.88 -12.44 -3.57
CA ASP A 27 -3.29 -12.37 -4.97
C ASP A 27 -4.73 -11.90 -5.13
N GLY A 28 -5.63 -12.40 -4.30
CA GLY A 28 -7.04 -11.99 -4.31
C GLY A 28 -7.20 -10.52 -3.99
N PHE A 29 -6.46 -10.01 -3.03
CA PHE A 29 -6.48 -8.59 -2.68
C PHE A 29 -5.93 -7.72 -3.82
N ALA A 30 -4.82 -8.12 -4.43
CA ALA A 30 -4.24 -7.39 -5.55
C ALA A 30 -5.20 -7.37 -6.76
N GLN A 31 -5.86 -8.48 -7.05
CA GLN A 31 -6.85 -8.55 -8.13
C GLN A 31 -8.07 -7.70 -7.82
N TRP A 32 -8.52 -7.67 -6.57
CA TRP A 32 -9.60 -6.79 -6.16
C TRP A 32 -9.22 -5.32 -6.37
N VAL A 33 -8.03 -4.91 -5.95
CA VAL A 33 -7.50 -3.56 -6.17
C VAL A 33 -7.46 -3.25 -7.68
N ASN A 34 -6.97 -4.19 -8.48
CA ASN A 34 -6.90 -4.03 -9.93
C ASN A 34 -8.28 -3.82 -10.58
N SER A 35 -9.31 -4.40 -9.99
CA SER A 35 -10.69 -4.28 -10.49
C SER A 35 -11.36 -2.94 -10.18
N ILE A 36 -10.77 -2.12 -9.34
CA ILE A 36 -11.36 -0.84 -8.94
C ILE A 36 -11.42 0.11 -10.14
N ASP A 37 -12.60 0.66 -10.38
CA ASP A 37 -12.80 1.70 -11.38
C ASP A 37 -12.35 3.05 -10.83
N VAL A 38 -11.25 3.56 -11.35
CA VAL A 38 -10.65 4.82 -10.90
C VAL A 38 -11.60 6.01 -11.10
N SER A 39 -12.35 6.04 -12.21
CA SER A 39 -13.31 7.12 -12.47
C SER A 39 -14.43 7.13 -11.42
N ALA A 40 -14.91 5.96 -11.03
CA ALA A 40 -15.92 5.84 -9.98
C ALA A 40 -15.38 6.31 -8.62
N VAL A 41 -14.13 5.98 -8.30
CA VAL A 41 -13.49 6.42 -7.06
C VAL A 41 -13.37 7.95 -7.04
N VAL A 42 -12.93 8.57 -8.12
CA VAL A 42 -12.80 10.03 -8.21
C VAL A 42 -14.17 10.71 -8.06
N GLY A 43 -15.22 10.14 -8.67
CA GLY A 43 -16.59 10.62 -8.50
C GLY A 43 -17.04 10.58 -7.04
N LEU A 44 -16.79 9.47 -6.36
CA LEU A 44 -17.11 9.33 -4.92
C LEU A 44 -16.30 10.32 -4.06
N MET A 45 -15.05 10.55 -4.40
CA MET A 45 -14.22 11.53 -3.68
C MET A 45 -14.79 12.93 -3.78
N ARG A 46 -15.27 13.34 -4.96
CA ARG A 46 -15.90 14.64 -5.15
C ARG A 46 -17.16 14.79 -4.32
N ASP A 47 -18.02 13.76 -4.34
CA ASP A 47 -19.27 13.77 -3.59
C ASP A 47 -19.01 13.79 -2.10
N TYR A 48 -18.05 12.99 -1.66
CA TYR A 48 -17.65 12.92 -0.23
C TYR A 48 -17.03 14.23 0.23
N ASP A 49 -16.16 14.84 -0.58
CA ASP A 49 -15.50 16.11 -0.23
C ASP A 49 -16.53 17.21 0.02
N ALA A 50 -17.54 17.34 -0.83
CA ALA A 50 -18.59 18.32 -0.64
C ALA A 50 -19.36 18.10 0.67
N ILE A 51 -19.71 16.87 1.00
CA ILE A 51 -20.43 16.50 2.22
C ILE A 51 -19.54 16.69 3.45
N ALA A 52 -18.30 16.19 3.40
CA ALA A 52 -17.36 16.24 4.51
C ALA A 52 -16.97 17.67 4.86
N THR A 53 -16.70 18.51 3.86
CA THR A 53 -16.36 19.91 4.05
C THR A 53 -17.48 20.64 4.80
N LYS A 54 -18.72 20.40 4.40
CA LYS A 54 -19.90 21.01 5.05
C LYS A 54 -20.07 20.53 6.48
N ALA A 55 -19.97 19.22 6.71
CA ALA A 55 -20.13 18.63 8.03
C ALA A 55 -19.04 19.08 9.00
N LEU A 56 -17.77 19.10 8.55
CA LEU A 56 -16.64 19.53 9.36
C LEU A 56 -16.71 21.01 9.69
N ALA A 57 -17.13 21.83 8.75
CA ALA A 57 -17.35 23.26 8.99
C ALA A 57 -18.37 23.50 10.11
N GLN A 58 -19.45 22.71 10.15
CA GLN A 58 -20.45 22.78 11.21
C GLN A 58 -19.88 22.37 12.58
N MET A 59 -18.88 21.52 12.60
CA MET A 59 -18.20 21.06 13.81
C MET A 59 -17.03 21.97 14.24
N GLY A 60 -16.75 23.04 13.48
CA GLY A 60 -15.63 23.92 13.74
C GLY A 60 -14.27 23.37 13.34
N VAL A 61 -14.24 22.29 12.58
CA VAL A 61 -13.02 21.70 12.03
C VAL A 61 -12.77 22.27 10.65
N GLY A 62 -11.63 22.96 10.44
CA GLY A 62 -11.21 23.47 9.14
C GLY A 62 -10.43 22.43 8.34
N ASP A 63 -10.44 22.60 7.03
CA ASP A 63 -9.46 22.09 6.06
C ASP A 63 -9.16 20.58 6.07
N PHE A 64 -10.18 19.74 6.01
CA PHE A 64 -9.98 18.37 5.57
C PHE A 64 -10.01 18.32 4.04
N ASP A 65 -8.89 17.86 3.44
CA ASP A 65 -8.78 17.73 1.99
C ASP A 65 -8.53 16.26 1.62
N ILE A 66 -9.56 15.59 1.11
CA ILE A 66 -9.45 14.19 0.70
C ILE A 66 -8.52 14.02 -0.49
N GLN A 67 -8.44 14.99 -1.40
CA GLN A 67 -7.51 14.91 -2.53
C GLN A 67 -6.07 14.86 -2.04
N SER A 68 -5.70 15.75 -1.13
CA SER A 68 -4.36 15.75 -0.54
C SER A 68 -4.04 14.44 0.17
N ALA A 69 -5.01 13.87 0.90
CA ALA A 69 -4.83 12.61 1.59
C ALA A 69 -4.60 11.46 0.59
N VAL A 70 -5.37 11.39 -0.49
CA VAL A 70 -5.22 10.38 -1.53
C VAL A 70 -3.90 10.55 -2.27
N LEU A 71 -3.51 11.78 -2.60
CA LEU A 71 -2.24 12.04 -3.25
C LEU A 71 -1.06 11.64 -2.36
N ALA A 72 -1.13 11.92 -1.06
CA ALA A 72 -0.10 11.50 -0.12
C ALA A 72 0.01 9.97 -0.02
N ALA A 73 -1.13 9.27 0.04
CA ALA A 73 -1.16 7.81 0.07
C ALA A 73 -0.57 7.20 -1.20
N THR A 74 -0.92 7.73 -2.37
CA THR A 74 -0.35 7.23 -3.64
C THR A 74 1.13 7.53 -3.74
N THR A 75 1.60 8.67 -3.24
CA THR A 75 3.03 9.00 -3.18
C THR A 75 3.78 7.98 -2.34
N GLU A 76 3.26 7.62 -1.17
CA GLU A 76 3.88 6.62 -0.28
C GLU A 76 3.94 5.24 -0.94
N ILE A 77 2.85 4.81 -1.57
CA ILE A 77 2.80 3.53 -2.30
C ILE A 77 3.81 3.51 -3.43
N LEU A 78 3.88 4.58 -4.23
CA LEU A 78 4.77 4.66 -5.39
C LEU A 78 6.24 4.82 -5.00
N ALA A 79 6.54 5.35 -3.82
CA ALA A 79 7.89 5.43 -3.30
C ALA A 79 8.42 4.09 -2.77
N THR A 80 7.57 3.08 -2.66
CA THR A 80 7.96 1.76 -2.19
C THR A 80 8.79 1.04 -3.25
N PRO A 81 9.99 0.55 -2.93
CA PRO A 81 10.77 -0.21 -3.90
C PRO A 81 10.12 -1.56 -4.23
N ILE A 82 10.28 -2.01 -5.45
CA ILE A 82 9.97 -3.40 -5.83
C ILE A 82 11.23 -4.20 -5.58
N VAL A 83 11.19 -5.08 -4.59
CA VAL A 83 12.35 -5.89 -4.22
C VAL A 83 12.16 -7.33 -4.71
N PRO A 84 13.27 -8.04 -5.04
CA PRO A 84 13.18 -9.44 -5.41
C PRO A 84 12.70 -10.29 -4.21
N SER A 85 12.13 -11.45 -4.50
CA SER A 85 11.60 -12.35 -3.49
C SER A 85 12.67 -12.91 -2.54
N ASP A 86 13.94 -12.87 -2.95
CA ASP A 86 15.08 -13.39 -2.19
C ASP A 86 15.73 -12.34 -1.28
N VAL A 87 15.07 -11.23 -1.02
CA VAL A 87 15.56 -10.23 -0.05
C VAL A 87 15.72 -10.88 1.33
N GLU A 88 16.86 -10.59 1.98
CA GLU A 88 17.19 -11.24 3.24
C GLU A 88 16.43 -10.68 4.43
N LEU A 89 16.09 -11.58 5.34
CA LEU A 89 15.49 -11.29 6.63
C LEU A 89 16.45 -11.67 7.75
N MET A 90 16.30 -11.02 8.90
CA MET A 90 16.96 -11.39 10.13
C MET A 90 15.98 -11.45 11.28
N LYS A 91 16.30 -12.23 12.29
CA LYS A 91 15.47 -12.31 13.50
C LYS A 91 15.83 -11.20 14.45
N GLN A 92 14.85 -10.45 14.89
CA GLN A 92 14.98 -9.44 15.94
C GLN A 92 13.92 -9.72 16.99
N GLU A 93 14.37 -10.17 18.18
CA GLU A 93 13.50 -10.67 19.24
C GLU A 93 12.64 -11.84 18.71
N ALA A 94 11.30 -11.71 18.69
CA ALA A 94 10.40 -12.73 18.21
C ALA A 94 9.94 -12.51 16.75
N ASN A 95 10.47 -11.47 16.08
CA ASN A 95 9.99 -11.03 14.77
C ASN A 95 11.05 -11.18 13.70
N TRP A 96 10.59 -11.41 12.47
CA TRP A 96 11.42 -11.35 11.27
C TRP A 96 11.37 -9.93 10.71
N VAL A 97 12.55 -9.33 10.50
CA VAL A 97 12.70 -7.97 9.95
C VAL A 97 13.61 -8.03 8.74
N PHE A 98 13.54 -6.99 7.89
CA PHE A 98 14.44 -6.90 6.75
C PHE A 98 15.87 -6.64 7.23
N MET A 99 16.83 -7.39 6.68
CA MET A 99 18.24 -7.22 7.03
C MET A 99 18.79 -5.88 6.53
N ASP A 100 18.32 -5.41 5.35
CA ASP A 100 18.65 -4.09 4.83
C ASP A 100 17.98 -3.01 5.71
N PRO A 101 18.75 -2.16 6.40
CA PRO A 101 18.16 -1.12 7.25
C PRO A 101 17.32 -0.10 6.48
N GLU A 102 17.60 0.14 5.20
CA GLU A 102 16.78 1.03 4.39
C GLU A 102 15.38 0.46 4.16
N LEU A 103 15.27 -0.86 3.96
CA LEU A 103 13.99 -1.52 3.82
C LEU A 103 13.24 -1.56 5.15
N GLU A 104 13.92 -1.85 6.24
CA GLU A 104 13.28 -1.90 7.57
C GLU A 104 12.83 -0.52 8.05
N ALA A 105 13.47 0.55 7.60
CA ALA A 105 13.10 1.93 7.92
C ALA A 105 11.88 2.44 7.14
N LEU A 106 11.40 1.70 6.14
CA LEU A 106 10.19 2.06 5.41
C LEU A 106 8.96 2.07 6.33
N SER A 107 7.91 2.76 5.89
CA SER A 107 6.66 2.81 6.65
C SER A 107 6.00 1.42 6.73
N ALA A 108 5.05 1.28 7.66
CA ALA A 108 4.30 0.03 7.81
C ALA A 108 3.57 -0.36 6.51
N VAL A 109 2.98 0.60 5.81
CA VAL A 109 2.31 0.37 4.52
C VAL A 109 3.30 -0.10 3.47
N GLN A 110 4.46 0.55 3.38
CA GLN A 110 5.49 0.18 2.41
C GLN A 110 6.05 -1.22 2.71
N LYS A 111 6.33 -1.53 3.96
CA LYS A 111 6.78 -2.87 4.35
C LYS A 111 5.73 -3.94 4.06
N GLN A 112 4.45 -3.61 4.22
CA GLN A 112 3.38 -4.53 3.86
C GLN A 112 3.39 -4.83 2.35
N LEU A 113 3.61 -3.82 1.51
CA LEU A 113 3.75 -4.03 0.06
C LEU A 113 4.92 -4.97 -0.27
N LEU A 114 6.06 -4.80 0.40
CA LEU A 114 7.19 -5.72 0.21
C LEU A 114 6.81 -7.16 0.53
N ARG A 115 6.04 -7.38 1.61
CA ARG A 115 5.61 -8.71 2.05
C ARG A 115 4.57 -9.35 1.15
N MET A 116 3.88 -8.56 0.33
CA MET A 116 2.91 -9.07 -0.65
C MET A 116 3.57 -9.66 -1.90
N GLY A 117 4.87 -9.44 -2.05
CA GLY A 117 5.65 -9.90 -3.18
C GLY A 117 5.69 -8.91 -4.35
N PRO A 118 6.70 -9.02 -5.22
CA PRO A 118 6.93 -8.02 -6.27
C PRO A 118 5.79 -7.93 -7.29
N ALA A 119 5.16 -9.05 -7.64
CA ALA A 119 4.07 -9.06 -8.62
C ALA A 119 2.82 -8.34 -8.08
N ASN A 120 2.42 -8.64 -6.85
CA ASN A 120 1.26 -8.00 -6.23
C ASN A 120 1.52 -6.51 -5.96
N SER A 121 2.73 -6.17 -5.50
CA SER A 121 3.13 -4.78 -5.31
C SER A 121 3.07 -3.97 -6.60
N ALA A 122 3.52 -4.55 -7.71
CA ALA A 122 3.47 -3.90 -9.02
C ALA A 122 2.03 -3.60 -9.45
N ILE A 123 1.10 -4.52 -9.23
CA ILE A 123 -0.32 -4.34 -9.54
C ILE A 123 -0.90 -3.16 -8.73
N ILE A 124 -0.62 -3.13 -7.43
CA ILE A 124 -1.11 -2.09 -6.54
C ILE A 124 -0.51 -0.73 -6.92
N GLN A 125 0.78 -0.69 -7.23
CA GLN A 125 1.44 0.54 -7.68
C GLN A 125 0.86 1.06 -8.99
N GLN A 126 0.51 0.19 -9.92
CA GLN A 126 -0.11 0.62 -11.17
C GLN A 126 -1.46 1.29 -10.92
N LYS A 127 -2.27 0.71 -10.04
CA LYS A 127 -3.55 1.32 -9.65
C LYS A 127 -3.33 2.66 -8.94
N ALA A 128 -2.31 2.78 -8.12
CA ALA A 128 -1.95 4.04 -7.47
C ALA A 128 -1.57 5.11 -8.49
N ARG A 129 -0.83 4.76 -9.54
CA ARG A 129 -0.52 5.69 -10.64
C ARG A 129 -1.78 6.16 -11.36
N ASP A 130 -2.65 5.22 -11.68
CA ASP A 130 -3.90 5.52 -12.39
C ASP A 130 -4.79 6.45 -11.56
N LEU A 131 -4.94 6.17 -10.28
CA LEU A 131 -5.72 6.99 -9.36
C LEU A 131 -5.10 8.38 -9.20
N ARG A 132 -3.80 8.45 -8.99
CA ARG A 132 -3.07 9.71 -8.86
C ARG A 132 -3.25 10.57 -10.13
N GLY A 133 -3.08 9.96 -11.30
CA GLY A 133 -3.28 10.66 -12.57
C GLY A 133 -4.68 11.23 -12.71
N ALA A 134 -5.69 10.44 -12.36
CA ALA A 134 -7.10 10.87 -12.45
C ALA A 134 -7.41 12.00 -11.46
N VAL A 135 -6.88 11.94 -10.24
CA VAL A 135 -7.06 13.00 -9.24
C VAL A 135 -6.39 14.30 -9.69
N LEU A 136 -5.16 14.23 -10.19
CA LEU A 136 -4.42 15.42 -10.67
C LEU A 136 -5.08 16.03 -11.91
N GLU A 137 -5.57 15.22 -12.83
CA GLU A 137 -6.28 15.69 -14.01
C GLU A 137 -7.56 16.44 -13.61
N THR A 138 -8.27 15.93 -12.63
CA THR A 138 -9.47 16.57 -12.09
C THR A 138 -9.19 17.90 -11.40
N ALA A 139 -8.05 18.02 -10.72
CA ALA A 139 -7.65 19.23 -9.99
C ALA A 139 -7.32 20.42 -10.92
N VAL A 140 -7.03 20.15 -12.20
CA VAL A 140 -6.70 21.17 -13.20
C VAL A 140 -7.97 21.81 -13.79
N LEU A 141 -9.11 21.14 -13.66
CA LEU A 141 -10.39 21.62 -14.12
C LEU A 141 -11.09 22.43 -13.02
#